data_dfc24fd309f050d7cf3a81d2e0810700
#
_entry.id   dfc24fd309f050d7cf3a81d2e0810700
#
_cell.length_a   1.000
_cell.length_b   1.000
_cell.length_c   1.000
_cell.angle_alpha   90.00
_cell.angle_beta   90.00
_cell.angle_gamma   90.00
#
_symmetry.space_group_name_H-M   'P 1'
#
loop_
_entity.id
_entity.type
_entity.pdbx_description
1 polymer ?
#
loop_
_entity_poly.entity_id
_entity_poly.type
_entity_poly.pdbx_seq_one_letter_code
_entity_poly.pdbx_strand_id
1 'polypeptide(L)'
;MLKIALIVGVSVLFVGYSINAFFKTETASYKIVQVHDRVEIRAYNEMIYASYTPEDTVERSNSFGKVANYIFGNNSTNEKIAMTSPVVIKPNNNYEMAFIMPDQYTISSLPKPSSAEVSIYSVPSSIKAAIQYSGFSNPEKEAQYKQKLIAVLEQNNIAYQKDFQIYVYDAPYKLLNRRNEIVVSVNLNDDEIKNTEDMDKIYLGGGCFWCVEAVFENVVGVHKVVSGFSGGTLKNPSYTDVAYGSTNHAEVCEISFNNQEINLENLLKVFFATHDPTTLNRQGYDVGEHYRSIVLYSNQFQKDISENVIQELNSTVFDGGIVTQLVPFESFYSADVSHQNYYANNQTAPYCSVVISPKIEKLKKHLSQFYKK
;
A
#
# COMPACT_ATOMS: atom_id res chain seq x y z
N MET A 1 33.33 -4.37 23.56
CA MET A 1 33.16 -4.59 22.10
C MET A 1 32.27 -5.80 21.77
N LEU A 2 32.32 -6.91 22.52
CA LEU A 2 31.52 -8.13 22.19
C LEU A 2 30.01 -7.98 22.42
N LYS A 3 29.57 -7.20 23.41
CA LYS A 3 28.12 -6.97 23.71
C LYS A 3 27.38 -6.10 22.67
N ILE A 4 28.09 -5.17 22.02
CA ILE A 4 27.50 -4.29 21.00
C ILE A 4 27.28 -5.07 19.69
N ALA A 5 28.18 -5.97 19.32
CA ALA A 5 28.03 -6.82 18.14
C ALA A 5 26.85 -7.81 18.27
N LEU A 6 26.53 -8.28 19.47
CA LEU A 6 25.41 -9.21 19.70
C LEU A 6 24.05 -8.52 19.58
N ILE A 7 23.94 -7.27 20.05
CA ILE A 7 22.68 -6.48 19.96
C ILE A 7 22.37 -6.08 18.52
N VAL A 8 23.40 -5.73 17.73
CA VAL A 8 23.22 -5.42 16.30
C VAL A 8 22.86 -6.68 15.50
N GLY A 9 23.43 -7.83 15.85
CA GLY A 9 23.13 -9.12 15.20
C GLY A 9 21.69 -9.59 15.46
N VAL A 10 21.17 -9.40 16.67
CA VAL A 10 19.79 -9.80 17.03
C VAL A 10 18.77 -8.89 16.39
N SER A 11 19.00 -7.56 16.32
CA SER A 11 18.10 -6.62 15.64
C SER A 11 18.04 -6.86 14.13
N VAL A 12 19.14 -7.22 13.49
CA VAL A 12 19.18 -7.52 12.04
C VAL A 12 18.45 -8.83 11.73
N LEU A 13 18.52 -9.85 12.59
CA LEU A 13 17.79 -11.11 12.40
C LEU A 13 16.29 -10.95 12.62
N PHE A 14 15.86 -10.17 13.63
CA PHE A 14 14.44 -9.92 13.90
C PHE A 14 13.77 -9.11 12.79
N VAL A 15 14.47 -8.11 12.25
CA VAL A 15 13.99 -7.29 11.14
C VAL A 15 13.94 -8.06 9.81
N GLY A 16 14.87 -8.99 9.55
CA GLY A 16 14.83 -9.85 8.36
C GLY A 16 13.60 -10.76 8.33
N TYR A 17 13.18 -11.28 9.48
CA TYR A 17 11.97 -12.11 9.59
C TYR A 17 10.68 -11.30 9.45
N SER A 18 10.68 -10.06 9.94
CA SER A 18 9.54 -9.15 9.88
C SER A 18 9.24 -8.62 8.47
N ILE A 19 10.27 -8.34 7.66
CA ILE A 19 10.07 -7.77 6.31
C ILE A 19 9.33 -8.74 5.38
N ASN A 20 9.57 -10.04 5.46
CA ASN A 20 8.82 -11.03 4.69
C ASN A 20 7.32 -11.07 5.07
N ALA A 21 6.93 -10.58 6.24
CA ALA A 21 5.53 -10.48 6.65
C ALA A 21 4.82 -9.24 6.07
N PHE A 22 5.57 -8.18 5.68
CA PHE A 22 5.00 -6.96 5.09
C PHE A 22 4.44 -7.17 3.68
N PHE A 23 5.08 -8.04 2.86
CA PHE A 23 4.78 -8.19 1.44
C PHE A 23 4.49 -9.65 1.07
N LYS A 24 3.64 -10.29 1.86
CA LYS A 24 3.38 -11.73 1.74
C LYS A 24 2.55 -12.11 0.50
N THR A 25 1.82 -11.16 -0.07
CA THR A 25 0.91 -11.39 -1.20
C THR A 25 0.94 -10.18 -2.14
N GLU A 26 1.21 -10.40 -3.41
CA GLU A 26 1.13 -9.37 -4.45
C GLU A 26 -0.33 -8.89 -4.57
N THR A 27 -0.52 -7.58 -4.64
CA THR A 27 -1.83 -6.96 -4.79
C THR A 27 -1.96 -6.36 -6.17
N ALA A 28 -3.10 -6.56 -6.83
CA ALA A 28 -3.38 -5.96 -8.13
C ALA A 28 -3.13 -4.45 -8.12
N SER A 29 -2.31 -3.99 -9.05
CA SER A 29 -1.96 -2.58 -9.16
C SER A 29 -3.05 -1.78 -9.86
N TYR A 30 -3.31 -0.57 -9.38
CA TYR A 30 -4.24 0.37 -9.99
C TYR A 30 -3.82 1.81 -9.71
N LYS A 31 -4.22 2.72 -10.59
CA LYS A 31 -4.12 4.17 -10.35
C LYS A 31 -5.45 4.66 -9.80
N ILE A 32 -5.42 5.45 -8.72
CA ILE A 32 -6.60 6.19 -8.29
C ILE A 32 -6.74 7.42 -9.20
N VAL A 33 -7.88 7.50 -9.86
CA VAL A 33 -8.21 8.57 -10.79
C VAL A 33 -8.95 9.69 -10.08
N GLN A 34 -9.91 9.33 -9.21
CA GLN A 34 -10.70 10.27 -8.42
C GLN A 34 -11.08 9.62 -7.09
N VAL A 35 -11.40 10.45 -6.08
CA VAL A 35 -11.97 10.00 -4.81
C VAL A 35 -13.20 10.85 -4.50
N HIS A 36 -14.31 10.19 -4.20
CA HIS A 36 -15.56 10.81 -3.77
C HIS A 36 -16.01 10.16 -2.47
N ASP A 37 -15.97 10.88 -1.34
CA ASP A 37 -16.16 10.35 0.01
C ASP A 37 -15.24 9.13 0.25
N ARG A 38 -15.82 7.92 0.34
CA ARG A 38 -15.12 6.63 0.53
C ARG A 38 -15.08 5.78 -0.74
N VAL A 39 -15.41 6.35 -1.87
CA VAL A 39 -15.40 5.67 -3.19
C VAL A 39 -14.19 6.13 -3.96
N GLU A 40 -13.37 5.18 -4.37
CA GLU A 40 -12.25 5.41 -5.27
C GLU A 40 -12.64 5.05 -6.69
N ILE A 41 -12.33 5.93 -7.61
CA ILE A 41 -12.34 5.64 -9.04
C ILE A 41 -10.92 5.24 -9.43
N ARG A 42 -10.75 4.02 -9.90
CA ARG A 42 -9.45 3.39 -10.14
C ARG A 42 -9.30 3.01 -11.60
N ALA A 43 -8.16 3.32 -12.20
CA ALA A 43 -7.75 2.78 -13.49
C ALA A 43 -6.88 1.53 -13.25
N TYR A 44 -7.32 0.40 -13.78
CA TYR A 44 -6.60 -0.85 -13.78
C TYR A 44 -5.95 -1.09 -15.14
N ASN A 45 -4.71 -1.58 -15.13
CA ASN A 45 -4.08 -2.12 -16.33
C ASN A 45 -4.76 -3.43 -16.77
N GLU A 46 -4.35 -3.94 -17.92
CA GLU A 46 -4.74 -5.30 -18.32
C GLU A 46 -4.32 -6.31 -17.23
N MET A 47 -5.24 -7.20 -16.87
CA MET A 47 -5.01 -8.25 -15.87
C MET A 47 -5.31 -9.61 -16.47
N ILE A 48 -4.67 -10.66 -15.97
CA ILE A 48 -4.98 -12.03 -16.35
C ILE A 48 -5.70 -12.70 -15.19
N TYR A 49 -6.85 -13.31 -15.47
CA TYR A 49 -7.63 -14.07 -14.51
C TYR A 49 -7.51 -15.56 -14.74
N ALA A 50 -7.32 -16.31 -13.67
CA ALA A 50 -7.62 -17.74 -13.63
C ALA A 50 -8.92 -17.91 -12.86
N SER A 51 -9.94 -18.49 -13.47
CA SER A 51 -11.30 -18.49 -12.93
C SER A 51 -11.96 -19.85 -12.96
N TYR A 52 -12.97 -19.99 -12.09
CA TYR A 52 -13.89 -21.12 -12.04
C TYR A 52 -15.33 -20.62 -11.96
N THR A 53 -16.19 -21.21 -12.79
CA THR A 53 -17.64 -20.94 -12.79
C THR A 53 -18.36 -22.23 -12.36
N PRO A 54 -18.94 -22.28 -11.15
CA PRO A 54 -19.67 -23.46 -10.67
C PRO A 54 -21.00 -23.66 -11.40
N GLU A 55 -21.40 -24.90 -11.58
CA GLU A 55 -22.70 -25.24 -12.20
C GLU A 55 -23.87 -25.02 -11.24
N ASP A 56 -23.64 -25.17 -9.91
CA ASP A 56 -24.66 -25.02 -8.89
C ASP A 56 -24.15 -24.30 -7.61
N THR A 57 -25.06 -24.11 -6.64
CA THR A 57 -24.76 -23.43 -5.38
C THR A 57 -23.87 -24.25 -4.43
N VAL A 58 -23.88 -25.60 -4.53
CA VAL A 58 -23.03 -26.47 -3.71
C VAL A 58 -21.57 -26.34 -4.14
N GLU A 59 -21.34 -26.29 -5.42
CA GLU A 59 -20.00 -26.12 -5.98
C GLU A 59 -19.39 -24.75 -5.68
N ARG A 60 -20.21 -23.72 -5.41
CA ARG A 60 -19.70 -22.39 -4.99
C ARG A 60 -18.78 -22.46 -3.77
N SER A 61 -19.07 -23.35 -2.82
CA SER A 61 -18.21 -23.52 -1.63
C SER A 61 -16.82 -24.07 -1.97
N ASN A 62 -16.67 -24.76 -3.10
CA ASN A 62 -15.42 -25.37 -3.56
C ASN A 62 -14.68 -24.52 -4.58
N SER A 63 -15.24 -23.40 -5.03
CA SER A 63 -14.68 -22.57 -6.12
C SER A 63 -13.26 -22.12 -5.82
N PHE A 64 -12.98 -21.72 -4.57
CA PHE A 64 -11.64 -21.34 -4.15
C PHE A 64 -10.63 -22.48 -4.34
N GLY A 65 -10.97 -23.69 -3.94
CA GLY A 65 -10.10 -24.86 -4.05
C GLY A 65 -9.80 -25.25 -5.50
N LYS A 66 -10.76 -25.06 -6.41
CA LYS A 66 -10.59 -25.35 -7.84
C LYS A 66 -9.49 -24.44 -8.46
N VAL A 67 -9.57 -23.12 -8.23
CA VAL A 67 -8.57 -22.18 -8.75
C VAL A 67 -7.26 -22.31 -7.97
N ALA A 68 -7.31 -22.52 -6.64
CA ALA A 68 -6.12 -22.71 -5.81
C ALA A 68 -5.29 -23.92 -6.25
N ASN A 69 -5.93 -25.03 -6.60
CA ASN A 69 -5.24 -26.22 -7.12
C ASN A 69 -4.39 -25.89 -8.35
N TYR A 70 -4.90 -25.06 -9.26
CA TYR A 70 -4.15 -24.62 -10.44
C TYR A 70 -2.87 -23.89 -10.05
N ILE A 71 -2.93 -22.88 -9.17
CA ILE A 71 -1.75 -22.10 -8.78
C ILE A 71 -0.78 -22.90 -7.89
N PHE A 72 -1.25 -23.92 -7.19
CA PHE A 72 -0.40 -24.78 -6.36
C PHE A 72 0.28 -25.92 -7.11
N GLY A 73 0.20 -25.92 -8.44
CA GLY A 73 0.98 -26.83 -9.30
C GLY A 73 0.14 -27.86 -10.07
N ASN A 74 -1.21 -27.83 -9.99
CA ASN A 74 -2.05 -28.68 -10.85
C ASN A 74 -2.21 -28.04 -12.23
N ASN A 75 -1.09 -27.90 -12.93
CA ASN A 75 -0.96 -27.29 -14.26
C ASN A 75 0.06 -28.08 -15.10
N SER A 76 0.18 -27.75 -16.37
CA SER A 76 0.96 -28.49 -17.37
C SER A 76 2.46 -28.60 -17.06
N THR A 77 3.02 -27.73 -16.22
CA THR A 77 4.44 -27.70 -15.84
C THR A 77 4.70 -28.09 -14.39
N ASN A 78 3.66 -28.36 -13.60
CA ASN A 78 3.71 -28.52 -12.15
C ASN A 78 4.33 -27.31 -11.41
N GLU A 79 4.24 -26.14 -12.02
CA GLU A 79 4.79 -24.89 -11.47
C GLU A 79 3.87 -24.32 -10.38
N LYS A 80 4.46 -23.81 -9.30
CA LYS A 80 3.74 -23.05 -8.27
C LYS A 80 3.72 -21.59 -8.64
N ILE A 81 2.52 -21.06 -8.90
CA ILE A 81 2.27 -19.65 -9.15
C ILE A 81 2.00 -18.96 -7.81
N ALA A 82 2.59 -17.79 -7.58
CA ALA A 82 2.36 -17.04 -6.35
C ALA A 82 0.88 -16.59 -6.26
N MET A 83 0.32 -16.67 -5.05
CA MET A 83 -1.02 -16.16 -4.80
C MET A 83 -1.00 -14.64 -4.76
N THR A 84 -1.95 -14.01 -5.43
CA THR A 84 -2.17 -12.56 -5.40
C THR A 84 -3.46 -12.20 -4.66
N SER A 85 -3.66 -10.95 -4.38
CA SER A 85 -4.91 -10.37 -3.88
C SER A 85 -5.38 -9.21 -4.78
N PRO A 86 -6.67 -8.95 -4.87
CA PRO A 86 -7.79 -9.67 -4.26
C PRO A 86 -8.19 -10.94 -5.01
N VAL A 87 -8.93 -11.81 -4.32
CA VAL A 87 -9.79 -12.79 -4.98
C VAL A 87 -11.03 -12.05 -5.47
N VAL A 88 -11.36 -12.22 -6.75
CA VAL A 88 -12.49 -11.57 -7.40
C VAL A 88 -13.70 -12.51 -7.43
N ILE A 89 -14.84 -12.04 -6.94
CA ILE A 89 -16.11 -12.76 -6.99
C ILE A 89 -17.10 -11.95 -7.82
N LYS A 90 -17.66 -12.57 -8.87
CA LYS A 90 -18.74 -12.00 -9.66
C LYS A 90 -20.04 -12.72 -9.30
N PRO A 91 -20.92 -12.12 -8.48
CA PRO A 91 -22.08 -12.81 -7.91
C PRO A 91 -23.27 -12.93 -8.87
N ASN A 92 -23.29 -12.21 -10.00
CA ASN A 92 -24.43 -12.14 -10.92
C ASN A 92 -24.55 -13.42 -11.75
N ASN A 93 -25.64 -13.57 -12.50
CA ASN A 93 -26.23 -14.70 -13.24
C ASN A 93 -25.36 -15.94 -13.56
N ASN A 94 -24.06 -15.76 -13.68
CA ASN A 94 -23.05 -16.83 -13.74
C ASN A 94 -22.02 -16.52 -12.67
N TYR A 95 -22.26 -16.98 -11.42
CA TYR A 95 -21.27 -16.84 -10.34
C TYR A 95 -19.89 -17.30 -10.85
N GLU A 96 -18.90 -16.43 -10.70
CA GLU A 96 -17.53 -16.73 -11.07
C GLU A 96 -16.60 -16.31 -9.92
N MET A 97 -15.66 -17.17 -9.60
CA MET A 97 -14.54 -16.83 -8.73
C MET A 97 -13.25 -16.83 -9.52
N ALA A 98 -12.46 -15.76 -9.43
CA ALA A 98 -11.21 -15.61 -10.17
C ALA A 98 -10.08 -15.16 -9.24
N PHE A 99 -8.88 -15.66 -9.54
CA PHE A 99 -7.62 -15.14 -9.00
C PHE A 99 -6.94 -14.30 -10.08
N ILE A 100 -6.42 -13.16 -9.68
CA ILE A 100 -5.58 -12.34 -10.55
C ILE A 100 -4.21 -13.02 -10.63
N MET A 101 -3.66 -13.16 -11.81
CA MET A 101 -2.31 -13.74 -11.96
C MET A 101 -1.24 -12.68 -11.70
N PRO A 102 -0.06 -13.06 -11.14
CA PRO A 102 1.04 -12.13 -10.92
C PRO A 102 1.45 -11.39 -12.19
N ASP A 103 1.84 -10.12 -12.07
CA ASP A 103 2.19 -9.23 -13.18
C ASP A 103 3.37 -9.73 -14.04
N GLN A 104 4.19 -10.64 -13.50
CA GLN A 104 5.29 -11.27 -14.24
C GLN A 104 4.85 -12.21 -15.37
N TYR A 105 3.57 -12.64 -15.39
CA TYR A 105 3.06 -13.56 -16.39
C TYR A 105 2.33 -12.83 -17.53
N THR A 106 2.48 -13.37 -18.71
CA THR A 106 1.60 -13.11 -19.87
C THR A 106 0.67 -14.30 -20.06
N ILE A 107 -0.40 -14.14 -20.81
CA ILE A 107 -1.34 -15.24 -21.09
C ILE A 107 -0.65 -16.43 -21.80
N SER A 108 0.40 -16.15 -22.56
CA SER A 108 1.18 -17.16 -23.27
C SER A 108 2.24 -17.85 -22.40
N SER A 109 2.70 -17.22 -21.31
CA SER A 109 3.70 -17.78 -20.40
C SER A 109 3.08 -18.55 -19.24
N LEU A 110 1.81 -18.39 -18.96
CA LEU A 110 1.10 -19.14 -17.92
C LEU A 110 0.99 -20.62 -18.31
N PRO A 111 1.29 -21.56 -17.40
CA PRO A 111 1.07 -22.97 -17.63
C PRO A 111 -0.42 -23.26 -17.80
N LYS A 112 -0.77 -24.19 -18.69
CA LYS A 112 -2.15 -24.58 -18.93
C LYS A 112 -2.73 -25.31 -17.71
N PRO A 113 -3.96 -25.01 -17.25
CA PRO A 113 -4.62 -25.78 -16.20
C PRO A 113 -4.71 -27.26 -16.60
N SER A 114 -4.50 -28.17 -15.63
CA SER A 114 -4.73 -29.61 -15.84
C SER A 114 -6.24 -29.94 -15.86
N SER A 115 -7.07 -29.11 -15.23
CA SER A 115 -8.53 -29.24 -15.26
C SER A 115 -9.14 -28.34 -16.33
N ALA A 116 -10.05 -28.87 -17.13
CA ALA A 116 -10.81 -28.08 -18.11
C ALA A 116 -11.83 -27.12 -17.46
N GLU A 117 -12.09 -27.26 -16.15
CA GLU A 117 -13.00 -26.41 -15.40
C GLU A 117 -12.40 -25.02 -15.08
N VAL A 118 -11.06 -24.90 -15.09
CA VAL A 118 -10.36 -23.62 -14.84
C VAL A 118 -10.09 -22.93 -16.16
N SER A 119 -10.59 -21.71 -16.29
CA SER A 119 -10.38 -20.87 -17.48
C SER A 119 -9.34 -19.79 -17.19
N ILE A 120 -8.47 -19.51 -18.18
CA ILE A 120 -7.52 -18.40 -18.12
C ILE A 120 -7.89 -17.42 -19.23
N TYR A 121 -8.03 -16.14 -18.89
CA TYR A 121 -8.34 -15.09 -19.86
C TYR A 121 -7.82 -13.72 -19.44
N SER A 122 -7.62 -12.85 -20.43
CA SER A 122 -7.24 -11.46 -20.20
C SER A 122 -8.47 -10.61 -19.94
N VAL A 123 -8.34 -9.71 -18.95
CA VAL A 123 -9.30 -8.65 -18.65
C VAL A 123 -8.68 -7.33 -19.10
N PRO A 124 -9.24 -6.64 -20.09
CA PRO A 124 -8.70 -5.38 -20.59
C PRO A 124 -8.56 -4.33 -19.49
N SER A 125 -7.68 -3.36 -19.73
CA SER A 125 -7.61 -2.15 -18.91
C SER A 125 -8.99 -1.53 -18.74
N SER A 126 -9.32 -1.11 -17.54
CA SER A 126 -10.66 -0.66 -17.20
C SER A 126 -10.65 0.35 -16.05
N ILE A 127 -11.67 1.22 -16.03
CA ILE A 127 -11.90 2.13 -14.91
C ILE A 127 -13.01 1.56 -14.06
N LYS A 128 -12.77 1.46 -12.75
CA LYS A 128 -13.72 0.91 -11.80
C LYS A 128 -13.86 1.82 -10.59
N ALA A 129 -15.06 1.88 -10.03
CA ALA A 129 -15.32 2.47 -8.74
C ALA A 129 -15.28 1.37 -7.67
N ALA A 130 -14.66 1.66 -6.53
CA ALA A 130 -14.52 0.74 -5.42
C ALA A 130 -14.88 1.40 -4.09
N ILE A 131 -15.63 0.68 -3.23
CA ILE A 131 -15.89 1.06 -1.84
C ILE A 131 -15.43 -0.05 -0.90
N GLN A 132 -14.57 0.29 0.06
CA GLN A 132 -14.03 -0.67 1.01
C GLN A 132 -14.96 -0.88 2.22
N TYR A 133 -14.96 -2.11 2.76
CA TYR A 133 -15.60 -2.45 4.04
C TYR A 133 -14.83 -3.53 4.79
N SER A 134 -14.99 -3.55 6.12
CA SER A 134 -14.27 -4.45 7.02
C SER A 134 -15.13 -5.61 7.52
N GLY A 135 -14.48 -6.65 8.05
CA GLY A 135 -15.11 -7.82 8.63
C GLY A 135 -15.52 -8.89 7.60
N PHE A 136 -16.26 -9.89 8.04
CA PHE A 136 -16.73 -10.94 7.13
C PHE A 136 -17.77 -10.39 6.14
N SER A 137 -17.64 -10.81 4.88
CA SER A 137 -18.60 -10.51 3.84
C SER A 137 -19.83 -11.42 4.00
N ASN A 138 -21.01 -10.84 3.81
CA ASN A 138 -22.28 -11.55 3.73
C ASN A 138 -23.24 -10.76 2.83
N PRO A 139 -24.33 -11.37 2.33
CA PRO A 139 -25.21 -10.73 1.36
C PRO A 139 -25.81 -9.40 1.83
N GLU A 140 -26.15 -9.25 3.12
CA GLU A 140 -26.73 -8.03 3.67
C GLU A 140 -25.72 -6.88 3.66
N LYS A 141 -24.48 -7.15 4.09
CA LYS A 141 -23.39 -6.17 4.10
C LYS A 141 -22.99 -5.79 2.68
N GLU A 142 -22.88 -6.76 1.79
CA GLU A 142 -22.60 -6.53 0.36
C GLU A 142 -23.67 -5.63 -0.28
N ALA A 143 -24.95 -5.91 -0.03
CA ALA A 143 -26.05 -5.08 -0.50
C ALA A 143 -25.99 -3.66 0.07
N GLN A 144 -25.68 -3.51 1.37
CA GLN A 144 -25.54 -2.21 2.02
C GLN A 144 -24.43 -1.37 1.37
N TYR A 145 -23.24 -1.95 1.18
CA TYR A 145 -22.10 -1.22 0.58
C TYR A 145 -22.29 -0.98 -0.91
N LYS A 146 -22.96 -1.88 -1.61
CA LYS A 146 -23.39 -1.64 -3.00
C LYS A 146 -24.30 -0.41 -3.10
N GLN A 147 -25.27 -0.26 -2.22
CA GLN A 147 -26.15 0.93 -2.21
C GLN A 147 -25.38 2.20 -1.90
N LYS A 148 -24.42 2.16 -0.96
CA LYS A 148 -23.54 3.32 -0.67
C LYS A 148 -22.70 3.70 -1.89
N LEU A 149 -22.12 2.72 -2.58
CA LEU A 149 -21.36 2.94 -3.81
C LEU A 149 -22.21 3.61 -4.87
N ILE A 150 -23.42 3.08 -5.13
CA ILE A 150 -24.37 3.63 -6.09
C ILE A 150 -24.73 5.08 -5.73
N ALA A 151 -25.06 5.36 -4.48
CA ALA A 151 -25.44 6.70 -4.04
C ALA A 151 -24.35 7.74 -4.31
N VAL A 152 -23.08 7.40 -4.04
CA VAL A 152 -21.94 8.28 -4.32
C VAL A 152 -21.75 8.50 -5.82
N LEU A 153 -21.87 7.44 -6.64
CA LEU A 153 -21.73 7.55 -8.09
C LEU A 153 -22.83 8.43 -8.69
N GLU A 154 -24.08 8.23 -8.28
CA GLU A 154 -25.23 9.03 -8.74
C GLU A 154 -25.11 10.49 -8.29
N GLN A 155 -24.70 10.76 -7.05
CA GLN A 155 -24.48 12.11 -6.53
C GLN A 155 -23.41 12.87 -7.33
N ASN A 156 -22.41 12.17 -7.87
CA ASN A 156 -21.33 12.76 -8.65
C ASN A 156 -21.51 12.63 -10.16
N ASN A 157 -22.69 12.19 -10.62
CA ASN A 157 -23.04 11.99 -12.03
C ASN A 157 -22.10 11.03 -12.78
N ILE A 158 -21.53 10.03 -12.08
CA ILE A 158 -20.63 9.04 -12.66
C ILE A 158 -21.47 7.86 -13.19
N ALA A 159 -21.42 7.64 -14.50
CA ALA A 159 -22.11 6.52 -15.14
C ALA A 159 -21.40 5.20 -14.82
N TYR A 160 -22.17 4.17 -14.40
CA TYR A 160 -21.65 2.85 -14.04
C TYR A 160 -22.40 1.72 -14.75
N GLN A 161 -21.74 0.56 -14.85
CA GLN A 161 -22.32 -0.67 -15.36
C GLN A 161 -23.03 -1.45 -14.23
N LYS A 162 -23.71 -2.57 -14.58
CA LYS A 162 -24.36 -3.44 -13.58
C LYS A 162 -23.54 -4.69 -13.25
N ASP A 163 -22.22 -4.62 -13.47
CA ASP A 163 -21.26 -5.70 -13.35
C ASP A 163 -20.57 -5.75 -11.95
N PHE A 164 -21.36 -5.53 -10.89
CA PHE A 164 -20.84 -5.48 -9.52
C PHE A 164 -20.04 -6.73 -9.16
N GLN A 165 -18.86 -6.52 -8.58
CA GLN A 165 -17.91 -7.54 -8.15
C GLN A 165 -17.60 -7.35 -6.67
N ILE A 166 -17.21 -8.44 -6.00
CA ILE A 166 -16.71 -8.43 -4.63
C ILE A 166 -15.24 -8.77 -4.68
N TYR A 167 -14.40 -7.90 -4.12
CA TYR A 167 -12.96 -8.11 -4.00
C TYR A 167 -12.65 -8.51 -2.56
N VAL A 168 -12.03 -9.68 -2.37
CA VAL A 168 -11.67 -10.24 -1.07
C VAL A 168 -10.15 -10.30 -0.97
N TYR A 169 -9.58 -9.51 -0.05
CA TYR A 169 -8.12 -9.38 0.08
C TYR A 169 -7.53 -10.35 1.09
N ASP A 170 -8.31 -10.79 2.05
CA ASP A 170 -7.82 -11.55 3.20
C ASP A 170 -8.24 -13.00 3.19
N ALA A 171 -7.32 -13.86 3.65
CA ALA A 171 -7.57 -15.29 3.80
C ALA A 171 -8.73 -15.58 4.77
N PRO A 172 -9.48 -16.70 4.57
CA PRO A 172 -10.67 -17.02 5.38
C PRO A 172 -10.40 -17.11 6.89
N TYR A 173 -9.20 -17.44 7.30
CA TYR A 173 -8.80 -17.59 8.71
C TYR A 173 -8.44 -16.27 9.40
N LYS A 174 -8.30 -15.17 8.67
CA LYS A 174 -8.09 -13.84 9.27
C LYS A 174 -9.39 -13.35 9.87
N LEU A 175 -9.46 -13.22 11.19
CA LEU A 175 -10.70 -12.90 11.91
C LEU A 175 -10.96 -11.39 12.04
N LEU A 176 -9.89 -10.59 12.15
CA LEU A 176 -9.96 -9.16 12.41
C LEU A 176 -9.44 -8.35 11.20
N ASN A 177 -9.94 -7.13 11.08
CA ASN A 177 -9.47 -6.14 10.08
C ASN A 177 -9.45 -6.68 8.64
N ARG A 178 -10.46 -7.48 8.28
CA ARG A 178 -10.60 -7.98 6.92
C ARG A 178 -10.91 -6.84 5.97
N ARG A 179 -10.22 -6.80 4.84
CA ARG A 179 -10.50 -5.89 3.74
C ARG A 179 -11.34 -6.60 2.69
N ASN A 180 -12.49 -6.02 2.38
CA ASN A 180 -13.30 -6.40 1.23
C ASN A 180 -13.75 -5.13 0.52
N GLU A 181 -14.12 -5.25 -0.74
CA GLU A 181 -14.61 -4.13 -1.52
C GLU A 181 -15.79 -4.55 -2.40
N ILE A 182 -16.73 -3.62 -2.61
CA ILE A 182 -17.67 -3.69 -3.73
C ILE A 182 -17.10 -2.85 -4.86
N VAL A 183 -17.00 -3.44 -6.03
CA VAL A 183 -16.37 -2.84 -7.21
C VAL A 183 -17.33 -2.89 -8.39
N VAL A 184 -17.36 -1.84 -9.19
CA VAL A 184 -18.19 -1.75 -10.41
C VAL A 184 -17.46 -1.00 -11.51
N SER A 185 -17.62 -1.39 -12.76
CA SER A 185 -17.06 -0.64 -13.90
C SER A 185 -17.78 0.70 -14.10
N VAL A 186 -17.01 1.75 -14.33
CA VAL A 186 -17.52 3.10 -14.60
C VAL A 186 -17.01 3.61 -15.94
N ASN A 187 -17.75 4.54 -16.53
CA ASN A 187 -17.36 5.21 -17.76
C ASN A 187 -16.94 6.64 -17.42
N LEU A 188 -15.66 6.95 -17.56
CA LEU A 188 -15.13 8.31 -17.50
C LEU A 188 -14.68 8.74 -18.89
N ASN A 189 -14.81 10.03 -19.20
CA ASN A 189 -14.30 10.63 -20.42
C ASN A 189 -12.78 10.83 -20.30
N ASP A 190 -12.05 10.84 -21.43
CA ASP A 190 -10.60 11.06 -21.46
C ASP A 190 -10.17 12.37 -20.78
N ASP A 191 -11.01 13.42 -20.83
CA ASP A 191 -10.73 14.69 -20.15
C ASP A 191 -10.87 14.59 -18.62
N GLU A 192 -11.74 13.71 -18.11
CA GLU A 192 -11.89 13.43 -16.69
C GLU A 192 -10.70 12.59 -16.16
N ILE A 193 -10.08 11.80 -17.03
CA ILE A 193 -8.89 11.01 -16.73
C ILE A 193 -7.63 11.88 -16.75
N LYS A 194 -7.52 12.80 -17.71
CA LYS A 194 -6.34 13.68 -17.88
C LYS A 194 -6.13 14.70 -16.77
N ASN A 195 -7.19 15.10 -16.05
CA ASN A 195 -7.06 15.97 -14.88
C ASN A 195 -6.38 15.32 -13.68
N THR A 196 -5.90 14.09 -13.81
CA THR A 196 -5.23 13.30 -12.74
C THR A 196 -3.72 13.18 -12.89
N GLU A 197 -3.09 14.03 -13.71
CA GLU A 197 -1.60 14.10 -13.77
C GLU A 197 -0.96 14.74 -12.53
N ASP A 198 -1.77 15.20 -11.56
CA ASP A 198 -1.25 15.59 -10.25
C ASP A 198 -0.76 14.35 -9.50
N MET A 199 0.55 14.32 -9.26
CA MET A 199 1.15 13.30 -8.42
C MET A 199 0.53 13.32 -7.03
N ASP A 200 0.17 12.13 -6.52
CA ASP A 200 -0.32 12.03 -5.16
C ASP A 200 0.77 12.44 -4.17
N LYS A 201 0.34 13.04 -3.07
CA LYS A 201 1.23 13.47 -2.01
C LYS A 201 0.85 12.88 -0.68
N ILE A 202 1.83 12.47 0.09
CA ILE A 202 1.71 12.07 1.50
C ILE A 202 2.86 12.71 2.29
N TYR A 203 2.64 12.98 3.57
CA TYR A 203 3.64 13.57 4.44
C TYR A 203 4.00 12.57 5.54
N LEU A 204 5.29 12.18 5.59
CA LEU A 204 5.76 11.12 6.48
C LEU A 204 6.95 11.60 7.31
N GLY A 205 6.87 11.43 8.64
CA GLY A 205 7.97 11.64 9.57
C GLY A 205 8.32 10.34 10.28
N GLY A 206 9.59 9.95 10.28
CA GLY A 206 10.08 8.70 10.87
C GLY A 206 11.50 8.84 11.40
N GLY A 207 11.76 9.86 12.23
CA GLY A 207 13.07 10.29 12.68
C GLY A 207 13.62 11.43 11.83
N CYS A 208 14.94 11.55 11.72
CA CYS A 208 15.58 12.56 10.91
C CYS A 208 15.11 12.48 9.44
N PHE A 209 14.64 13.60 8.89
CA PHE A 209 14.11 13.70 7.53
C PHE A 209 15.12 13.32 6.44
N TRP A 210 16.44 13.50 6.66
CA TRP A 210 17.47 13.01 5.73
C TRP A 210 17.41 11.50 5.51
N CYS A 211 17.04 10.74 6.56
CA CYS A 211 16.85 9.30 6.46
C CYS A 211 15.62 8.94 5.62
N VAL A 212 14.50 9.62 5.87
CA VAL A 212 13.25 9.40 5.15
C VAL A 212 13.42 9.81 3.69
N GLU A 213 13.98 10.99 3.42
CA GLU A 213 14.31 11.49 2.07
C GLU A 213 15.14 10.47 1.29
N ALA A 214 16.29 10.06 1.84
CA ALA A 214 17.20 9.13 1.18
C ALA A 214 16.58 7.77 0.86
N VAL A 215 15.71 7.26 1.72
CA VAL A 215 14.96 6.02 1.46
C VAL A 215 13.97 6.21 0.32
N PHE A 216 13.11 7.24 0.40
CA PHE A 216 12.02 7.42 -0.56
C PHE A 216 12.48 7.91 -1.93
N GLU A 217 13.60 8.64 -2.04
CA GLU A 217 14.22 8.93 -3.34
C GLU A 217 14.59 7.67 -4.13
N ASN A 218 14.85 6.57 -3.44
CA ASN A 218 15.18 5.28 -4.03
C ASN A 218 13.97 4.34 -4.21
N VAL A 219 12.74 4.79 -3.94
CA VAL A 219 11.52 3.98 -4.10
C VAL A 219 10.93 4.17 -5.49
N VAL A 220 10.66 3.06 -6.20
CA VAL A 220 9.96 3.07 -7.50
C VAL A 220 8.63 3.81 -7.36
N GLY A 221 8.28 4.62 -8.35
CA GLY A 221 7.06 5.42 -8.36
C GLY A 221 7.11 6.70 -7.51
N VAL A 222 8.14 6.92 -6.71
CA VAL A 222 8.37 8.21 -6.03
C VAL A 222 9.12 9.15 -6.99
N HIS A 223 8.55 10.30 -7.26
CA HIS A 223 9.13 11.27 -8.21
C HIS A 223 9.82 12.43 -7.53
N LYS A 224 9.35 12.82 -6.34
CA LYS A 224 9.93 13.93 -5.60
C LYS A 224 9.79 13.69 -4.11
N VAL A 225 10.82 14.02 -3.37
CA VAL A 225 10.83 14.06 -1.91
C VAL A 225 11.34 15.45 -1.50
N VAL A 226 10.67 16.09 -0.55
CA VAL A 226 11.08 17.39 -0.02
C VAL A 226 11.11 17.29 1.49
N SER A 227 12.27 17.49 2.08
CA SER A 227 12.45 17.56 3.54
C SER A 227 11.88 18.87 4.11
N GLY A 228 11.20 18.80 5.25
CA GLY A 228 10.55 19.94 5.86
C GLY A 228 9.90 19.65 7.21
N PHE A 229 8.95 20.49 7.59
CA PHE A 229 8.30 20.49 8.90
C PHE A 229 6.78 20.53 8.76
N SER A 230 6.10 19.75 9.59
CA SER A 230 4.64 19.71 9.63
C SER A 230 4.11 19.25 10.99
N GLY A 231 2.80 19.37 11.21
CA GLY A 231 2.12 18.91 12.41
C GLY A 231 2.31 19.78 13.67
N GLY A 232 2.91 20.95 13.52
CA GLY A 232 3.10 21.94 14.58
C GLY A 232 2.29 23.21 14.37
N THR A 233 2.46 24.20 15.26
CA THR A 233 1.66 25.43 15.30
C THR A 233 2.40 26.66 14.80
N LEU A 234 3.74 26.68 14.83
CA LEU A 234 4.54 27.83 14.40
C LEU A 234 4.51 27.95 12.87
N LYS A 235 4.17 29.13 12.36
CA LYS A 235 4.21 29.40 10.92
C LYS A 235 5.65 29.70 10.46
N ASN A 236 6.04 29.13 9.34
CA ASN A 236 7.38 29.29 8.72
C ASN A 236 8.53 29.06 9.72
N PRO A 237 8.57 27.90 10.42
CA PRO A 237 9.62 27.62 11.37
C PRO A 237 10.97 27.46 10.67
N SER A 238 12.03 27.99 11.29
CA SER A 238 13.39 27.62 10.92
C SER A 238 13.76 26.25 11.49
N TYR A 239 14.85 25.65 10.98
CA TYR A 239 15.39 24.42 11.55
C TYR A 239 15.70 24.56 13.05
N THR A 240 16.28 25.72 13.45
CA THR A 240 16.61 26.00 14.84
C THR A 240 15.35 26.04 15.74
N ASP A 241 14.25 26.61 15.24
CA ASP A 241 13.00 26.65 15.99
C ASP A 241 12.46 25.25 16.27
N VAL A 242 12.55 24.36 15.29
CA VAL A 242 12.05 22.96 15.41
C VAL A 242 12.99 22.11 16.25
N ALA A 243 14.30 22.21 16.04
CA ALA A 243 15.30 21.38 16.71
C ALA A 243 15.45 21.71 18.22
N TYR A 244 15.28 22.99 18.59
CA TYR A 244 15.54 23.46 19.96
C TYR A 244 14.36 24.16 20.61
N GLY A 245 13.26 24.40 19.88
CA GLY A 245 12.06 25.07 20.37
C GLY A 245 10.89 24.11 20.61
N SER A 246 9.83 24.64 21.22
CA SER A 246 8.55 23.92 21.43
C SER A 246 7.57 24.30 20.32
N THR A 247 7.84 23.94 19.09
CA THR A 247 6.99 24.26 17.92
C THR A 247 5.91 23.23 17.66
N ASN A 248 6.02 22.05 18.26
CA ASN A 248 5.24 20.83 17.98
C ASN A 248 5.37 20.32 16.53
N HIS A 249 6.27 20.89 15.71
CA HIS A 249 6.54 20.35 14.39
C HIS A 249 7.33 19.05 14.48
N ALA A 250 7.04 18.12 13.55
CA ALA A 250 7.91 16.98 13.26
C ALA A 250 8.75 17.30 12.03
N GLU A 251 9.94 16.70 11.97
CA GLU A 251 10.69 16.53 10.74
C GLU A 251 9.93 15.54 9.84
N VAL A 252 9.50 15.99 8.69
CA VAL A 252 8.72 15.21 7.73
C VAL A 252 9.24 15.39 6.31
N CYS A 253 8.94 14.42 5.46
CA CYS A 253 9.11 14.56 4.02
C CYS A 253 7.75 14.66 3.33
N GLU A 254 7.57 15.65 2.44
CA GLU A 254 6.54 15.62 1.42
C GLU A 254 7.00 14.64 0.34
N ILE A 255 6.23 13.59 0.12
CA ILE A 255 6.52 12.55 -0.86
C ILE A 255 5.49 12.63 -1.97
N SER A 256 5.94 12.98 -3.19
CA SER A 256 5.12 12.97 -4.40
C SER A 256 5.37 11.68 -5.16
N PHE A 257 4.33 10.91 -5.44
CA PHE A 257 4.45 9.57 -6.02
C PHE A 257 3.38 9.31 -7.07
N ASN A 258 3.67 8.38 -7.97
CA ASN A 258 2.76 7.90 -8.99
C ASN A 258 2.05 6.63 -8.49
N ASN A 259 0.75 6.71 -8.24
CA ASN A 259 -0.07 5.57 -7.81
C ASN A 259 -0.12 4.41 -8.83
N GLN A 260 0.29 4.62 -10.08
CA GLN A 260 0.41 3.55 -11.07
C GLN A 260 1.63 2.65 -10.82
N GLU A 261 2.70 3.22 -10.24
CA GLU A 261 3.96 2.52 -10.02
C GLU A 261 4.05 1.99 -8.59
N ILE A 262 3.52 2.74 -7.61
CA ILE A 262 3.42 2.31 -6.21
C ILE A 262 2.14 2.88 -5.59
N ASN A 263 1.25 2.02 -5.10
CA ASN A 263 0.07 2.47 -4.37
C ASN A 263 0.42 2.93 -2.95
N LEU A 264 -0.46 3.74 -2.34
CA LEU A 264 -0.25 4.30 -1.01
C LEU A 264 -0.02 3.22 0.08
N GLU A 265 -0.72 2.08 -0.01
CA GLU A 265 -0.56 0.98 0.94
C GLU A 265 0.88 0.44 0.93
N ASN A 266 1.43 0.16 -0.25
CA ASN A 266 2.81 -0.31 -0.40
C ASN A 266 3.83 0.76 0.01
N LEU A 267 3.57 2.04 -0.32
CA LEU A 267 4.41 3.15 0.09
C LEU A 267 4.47 3.27 1.62
N LEU A 268 3.34 3.14 2.32
CA LEU A 268 3.30 3.11 3.78
C LEU A 268 3.98 1.86 4.36
N LYS A 269 3.86 0.70 3.72
CA LYS A 269 4.59 -0.52 4.12
C LYS A 269 6.10 -0.33 4.01
N VAL A 270 6.59 0.34 2.97
CA VAL A 270 8.02 0.75 2.88
C VAL A 270 8.38 1.67 4.04
N PHE A 271 7.55 2.66 4.37
CA PHE A 271 7.76 3.57 5.49
C PHE A 271 7.94 2.81 6.81
N PHE A 272 6.98 1.96 7.17
CA PHE A 272 7.02 1.17 8.39
C PHE A 272 8.16 0.14 8.43
N ALA A 273 8.61 -0.33 7.27
CA ALA A 273 9.73 -1.26 7.19
C ALA A 273 11.11 -0.59 7.36
N THR A 274 11.22 0.72 7.13
CA THR A 274 12.50 1.43 7.08
C THR A 274 12.79 2.33 8.29
N HIS A 275 11.86 2.43 9.23
CA HIS A 275 12.07 3.07 10.54
C HIS A 275 11.51 2.19 11.68
N ASP A 276 11.73 2.57 12.92
CA ASP A 276 11.14 1.94 14.09
C ASP A 276 9.89 2.74 14.52
N PRO A 277 8.67 2.25 14.27
CA PRO A 277 7.45 2.96 14.62
C PRO A 277 7.02 2.77 16.08
N THR A 278 7.80 2.05 16.90
CA THR A 278 7.44 1.65 18.27
C THR A 278 8.02 2.56 19.34
N THR A 279 8.89 3.50 18.96
CA THR A 279 9.56 4.41 19.89
C THR A 279 8.94 5.79 19.90
N LEU A 280 8.42 6.22 21.05
CA LEU A 280 7.80 7.52 21.21
C LEU A 280 8.85 8.64 21.19
N ASN A 281 8.63 9.66 20.32
CA ASN A 281 9.50 10.84 20.21
C ASN A 281 10.99 10.50 20.05
N ARG A 282 11.28 9.44 19.32
CA ARG A 282 12.63 8.94 19.16
C ARG A 282 12.77 8.07 17.92
N GLN A 283 13.95 8.12 17.29
CA GLN A 283 14.35 7.18 16.25
C GLN A 283 15.84 6.81 16.42
N GLY A 284 16.11 5.62 16.95
CA GLY A 284 17.48 5.21 17.26
C GLY A 284 18.15 6.14 18.28
N TYR A 285 19.17 6.85 17.88
CA TYR A 285 19.89 7.83 18.73
C TYR A 285 19.33 9.24 18.67
N ASP A 286 18.48 9.53 17.67
CA ASP A 286 17.82 10.84 17.53
C ASP A 286 16.67 10.90 18.53
N VAL A 287 16.77 11.78 19.52
CA VAL A 287 15.78 11.94 20.60
C VAL A 287 15.19 13.34 20.58
N GLY A 288 13.87 13.42 20.52
CA GLY A 288 13.12 14.67 20.50
C GLY A 288 11.75 14.48 19.86
N GLU A 289 10.80 15.34 20.19
CA GLU A 289 9.44 15.32 19.67
C GLU A 289 9.41 15.49 18.12
N HIS A 290 10.36 16.25 17.59
CA HIS A 290 10.50 16.46 16.15
C HIS A 290 10.93 15.21 15.38
N TYR A 291 11.43 14.16 16.06
CA TYR A 291 11.78 12.87 15.46
C TYR A 291 10.69 11.80 15.62
N ARG A 292 9.49 12.19 16.06
CA ARG A 292 8.39 11.23 16.23
C ARG A 292 7.93 10.59 14.93
N SER A 293 7.43 9.38 15.02
CA SER A 293 6.77 8.72 13.89
C SER A 293 5.38 9.34 13.67
N ILE A 294 5.13 9.83 12.44
CA ILE A 294 3.89 10.53 12.09
C ILE A 294 3.53 10.34 10.62
N VAL A 295 2.25 10.14 10.34
CA VAL A 295 1.63 10.18 9.02
C VAL A 295 0.62 11.31 9.01
N LEU A 296 0.75 12.28 8.07
CA LEU A 296 -0.22 13.34 7.89
C LEU A 296 -1.00 13.09 6.60
N TYR A 297 -2.31 12.89 6.74
CA TYR A 297 -3.21 12.58 5.64
C TYR A 297 -3.94 13.82 5.13
N SER A 298 -4.08 13.94 3.81
CA SER A 298 -4.74 15.08 3.16
C SER A 298 -6.23 14.86 2.91
N ASN A 299 -6.70 13.61 2.98
CA ASN A 299 -8.11 13.25 2.72
C ASN A 299 -8.49 11.97 3.49
N GLN A 300 -9.79 11.66 3.49
CA GLN A 300 -10.34 10.50 4.20
C GLN A 300 -9.79 9.17 3.66
N PHE A 301 -9.52 9.09 2.36
CA PHE A 301 -8.94 7.92 1.73
C PHE A 301 -7.54 7.61 2.29
N GLN A 302 -6.64 8.61 2.33
CA GLN A 302 -5.31 8.42 2.90
C GLN A 302 -5.38 8.00 4.37
N LYS A 303 -6.34 8.56 5.12
CA LYS A 303 -6.60 8.18 6.50
C LYS A 303 -6.98 6.70 6.61
N ASP A 304 -7.98 6.26 5.86
CA ASP A 304 -8.50 4.89 5.94
C ASP A 304 -7.42 3.86 5.55
N ILE A 305 -6.62 4.12 4.51
CA ILE A 305 -5.49 3.26 4.13
C ILE A 305 -4.43 3.24 5.23
N SER A 306 -4.09 4.40 5.81
CA SER A 306 -3.08 4.48 6.87
C SER A 306 -3.53 3.73 8.13
N GLU A 307 -4.79 3.87 8.54
CA GLU A 307 -5.38 3.13 9.65
C GLU A 307 -5.32 1.62 9.41
N ASN A 308 -5.69 1.16 8.21
CA ASN A 308 -5.65 -0.26 7.85
C ASN A 308 -4.23 -0.83 7.89
N VAL A 309 -3.26 -0.11 7.32
CA VAL A 309 -1.84 -0.53 7.34
C VAL A 309 -1.31 -0.59 8.77
N ILE A 310 -1.56 0.44 9.59
CA ILE A 310 -1.16 0.45 10.99
C ILE A 310 -1.77 -0.74 11.75
N GLN A 311 -3.07 -1.01 11.58
CA GLN A 311 -3.75 -2.12 12.23
C GLN A 311 -3.22 -3.48 11.76
N GLU A 312 -2.99 -3.65 10.46
CA GLU A 312 -2.38 -4.86 9.90
C GLU A 312 -1.00 -5.11 10.53
N LEU A 313 -0.13 -4.10 10.50
CA LEU A 313 1.23 -4.22 10.99
C LEU A 313 1.30 -4.38 12.51
N ASN A 314 0.41 -3.76 13.26
CA ASN A 314 0.28 -3.98 14.71
C ASN A 314 -0.07 -5.43 15.03
N SER A 315 -0.91 -6.06 14.24
CA SER A 315 -1.34 -7.46 14.49
C SER A 315 -0.34 -8.50 13.97
N THR A 316 0.48 -8.16 12.97
CA THR A 316 1.32 -9.15 12.27
C THR A 316 2.81 -8.99 12.50
N VAL A 317 3.27 -7.78 12.84
CA VAL A 317 4.70 -7.43 12.89
C VAL A 317 5.13 -6.81 14.21
N PHE A 318 4.35 -5.86 14.75
CA PHE A 318 4.77 -5.02 15.88
C PHE A 318 4.05 -5.33 17.20
N ASP A 319 3.20 -6.35 17.27
CA ASP A 319 2.50 -6.82 18.46
C ASP A 319 1.80 -5.67 19.25
N GLY A 320 1.12 -4.78 18.53
CA GLY A 320 0.43 -3.62 19.10
C GLY A 320 1.34 -2.44 19.46
N GLY A 321 2.64 -2.52 19.18
CA GLY A 321 3.64 -1.53 19.63
C GLY A 321 3.74 -0.25 18.78
N ILE A 322 3.00 -0.09 17.68
CA ILE A 322 3.10 1.12 16.83
C ILE A 322 2.55 2.34 17.58
N VAL A 323 3.39 3.37 17.72
CA VAL A 323 3.06 4.67 18.33
C VAL A 323 2.96 5.80 17.29
N THR A 324 2.99 5.47 16.00
CA THR A 324 2.89 6.44 14.91
C THR A 324 1.62 7.27 15.03
N GLN A 325 1.78 8.59 15.03
CA GLN A 325 0.65 9.50 15.00
C GLN A 325 0.02 9.54 13.60
N LEU A 326 -1.30 9.45 13.53
CA LEU A 326 -2.06 9.64 12.30
C LEU A 326 -2.93 10.88 12.45
N VAL A 327 -2.56 11.97 11.78
CA VAL A 327 -3.19 13.28 11.95
C VAL A 327 -3.54 13.92 10.61
N PRO A 328 -4.55 14.81 10.55
CA PRO A 328 -4.86 15.54 9.32
C PRO A 328 -3.68 16.46 8.94
N PHE A 329 -3.43 16.56 7.64
CA PHE A 329 -2.49 17.53 7.08
C PHE A 329 -3.09 18.94 7.11
N GLU A 330 -2.36 19.89 7.66
CA GLU A 330 -2.76 21.31 7.69
C GLU A 330 -1.80 22.19 6.89
N SER A 331 -0.49 22.03 7.11
CA SER A 331 0.53 22.84 6.46
C SER A 331 1.87 22.13 6.44
N PHE A 332 2.68 22.45 5.43
CA PHE A 332 4.05 21.98 5.27
C PHE A 332 4.98 23.16 5.01
N TYR A 333 6.09 23.18 5.69
CA TYR A 333 7.15 24.19 5.53
C TYR A 333 8.43 23.48 5.10
N SER A 334 8.86 23.74 3.87
CA SER A 334 10.10 23.18 3.32
C SER A 334 11.29 23.62 4.18
N ALA A 335 12.18 22.70 4.50
CA ALA A 335 13.46 23.02 5.11
C ALA A 335 14.36 23.75 4.11
N ASP A 336 15.38 24.45 4.61
CA ASP A 336 16.35 25.15 3.80
C ASP A 336 17.02 24.21 2.76
N VAL A 337 17.51 24.80 1.68
CA VAL A 337 18.13 24.05 0.57
C VAL A 337 19.32 23.18 1.03
N SER A 338 20.00 23.56 2.10
CA SER A 338 21.09 22.78 2.70
C SER A 338 20.66 21.44 3.31
N HIS A 339 19.36 21.27 3.57
CA HIS A 339 18.77 20.03 4.08
C HIS A 339 18.14 19.15 2.99
N GLN A 340 18.05 19.63 1.76
CA GLN A 340 17.51 18.89 0.63
C GLN A 340 18.58 18.03 -0.04
N ASN A 341 18.22 16.82 -0.46
CA ASN A 341 19.15 15.84 -1.07
C ASN A 341 20.42 15.63 -0.22
N TYR A 342 20.25 15.68 1.11
CA TYR A 342 21.39 15.69 2.02
C TYR A 342 22.29 14.46 1.86
N TYR A 343 21.71 13.27 1.76
CA TYR A 343 22.45 12.04 1.58
C TYR A 343 23.23 12.02 0.26
N ALA A 344 22.61 12.42 -0.83
CA ALA A 344 23.26 12.46 -2.15
C ALA A 344 24.50 13.36 -2.16
N ASN A 345 24.42 14.50 -1.44
CA ASN A 345 25.48 15.49 -1.37
C ASN A 345 26.55 15.20 -0.29
N ASN A 346 26.28 14.29 0.68
CA ASN A 346 27.12 14.10 1.86
C ASN A 346 27.38 12.62 2.20
N GLN A 347 27.49 11.73 1.21
CA GLN A 347 27.59 10.26 1.42
C GLN A 347 28.74 9.83 2.34
N THR A 348 29.83 10.59 2.40
CA THR A 348 30.99 10.32 3.26
C THR A 348 30.84 10.83 4.69
N ALA A 349 29.80 11.61 5.00
CA ALA A 349 29.55 12.08 6.35
C ALA A 349 29.30 10.88 7.30
N PRO A 350 29.79 10.91 8.54
CA PRO A 350 29.62 9.80 9.50
C PRO A 350 28.16 9.40 9.70
N TYR A 351 27.24 10.36 9.78
CA TYR A 351 25.81 10.08 9.94
C TYR A 351 25.24 9.36 8.69
N CYS A 352 25.63 9.79 7.49
CA CYS A 352 25.20 9.16 6.25
C CYS A 352 25.69 7.71 6.15
N SER A 353 26.95 7.45 6.44
CA SER A 353 27.53 6.11 6.33
C SER A 353 27.04 5.15 7.43
N VAL A 354 26.80 5.62 8.65
CA VAL A 354 26.42 4.77 9.80
C VAL A 354 24.93 4.60 9.95
N VAL A 355 24.12 5.63 9.62
CA VAL A 355 22.66 5.60 9.86
C VAL A 355 21.86 5.46 8.57
N ILE A 356 22.18 6.25 7.53
CA ILE A 356 21.35 6.31 6.31
C ILE A 356 21.66 5.15 5.36
N SER A 357 22.93 4.90 5.04
CA SER A 357 23.33 3.86 4.09
C SER A 357 22.78 2.47 4.46
N PRO A 358 22.78 2.03 5.73
CA PRO A 358 22.17 0.75 6.09
C PRO A 358 20.66 0.66 5.81
N LYS A 359 19.92 1.78 5.87
CA LYS A 359 18.49 1.81 5.57
C LYS A 359 18.25 1.63 4.06
N ILE A 360 19.08 2.26 3.21
CA ILE A 360 19.02 2.09 1.76
C ILE A 360 19.40 0.66 1.37
N GLU A 361 20.46 0.10 1.96
CA GLU A 361 20.84 -1.30 1.73
C GLU A 361 19.74 -2.27 2.18
N LYS A 362 19.02 -1.95 3.25
CA LYS A 362 17.85 -2.71 3.70
C LYS A 362 16.73 -2.67 2.67
N LEU A 363 16.40 -1.48 2.13
CA LEU A 363 15.43 -1.33 1.04
C LEU A 363 15.86 -2.16 -0.17
N LYS A 364 17.09 -2.01 -0.64
CA LYS A 364 17.64 -2.73 -1.80
C LYS A 364 17.63 -4.25 -1.64
N LYS A 365 17.99 -4.75 -0.47
CA LYS A 365 18.14 -6.18 -0.20
C LYS A 365 16.80 -6.87 0.09
N HIS A 366 15.93 -6.22 0.85
CA HIS A 366 14.71 -6.85 1.39
C HIS A 366 13.42 -6.36 0.76
N LEU A 367 13.46 -5.21 0.06
CA LEU A 367 12.34 -4.58 -0.63
C LEU A 367 12.70 -4.27 -2.08
N SER A 368 13.46 -5.16 -2.72
CA SER A 368 14.06 -4.96 -4.04
C SER A 368 13.03 -4.66 -5.14
N GLN A 369 11.78 -5.14 -4.99
CA GLN A 369 10.67 -4.84 -5.89
C GLN A 369 10.27 -3.36 -5.86
N PHE A 370 10.57 -2.64 -4.77
CA PHE A 370 10.31 -1.21 -4.64
C PHE A 370 11.57 -0.34 -4.78
N TYR A 371 12.73 -0.95 -5.03
CA TYR A 371 13.99 -0.22 -5.19
C TYR A 371 14.20 0.19 -6.65
N LYS A 372 14.45 1.49 -6.90
CA LYS A 372 14.84 1.98 -8.23
C LYS A 372 16.17 1.33 -8.65
N LYS A 373 16.20 0.80 -9.87
CA LYS A 373 17.40 0.18 -10.46
C LYS A 373 18.28 1.21 -11.14
#